data_a224e2c57767ad08188c3496fdba176f
#
_entry.id   a224e2c57767ad08188c3496fdba176f
#
_cell.length_a   1.000
_cell.length_b   1.000
_cell.length_c   1.000
_cell.angle_alpha   90.00
_cell.angle_beta   90.00
_cell.angle_gamma   90.00
#
_symmetry.space_group_name_H-M   'P 1'
#
loop_
_entity.id
_entity.type
_entity.pdbx_description
1 polymer ?
#
loop_
_entity_poly.entity_id
_entity_poly.type
_entity_poly.pdbx_seq_one_letter_code
_entity_poly.pdbx_strand_id
1 'polypeptide(L)'
;MDLDTLKQWMASAGLDCKEDSDGFLLVVRRNLEISVAYLEEADLVGCFAPLLELAGLDDAQRLEALSQSLALNGVGALPPCCALSYDEAADVIYLLWQQSPEQLDSTGFGNAFDDFVTAAERVQEHLRGLLSESDGAANGDGAQDFMMKV
;
A
#
# COMPACT_ATOMS: atom_id res chain seq x y z
N MET A 1 -16.24 2.42 16.97
CA MET A 1 -16.49 1.93 15.60
C MET A 1 -16.70 0.43 15.63
N ASP A 2 -17.38 -0.11 14.64
CA ASP A 2 -17.56 -1.55 14.48
C ASP A 2 -17.46 -1.93 13.00
N LEU A 3 -17.43 -3.23 12.73
CA LEU A 3 -17.30 -3.75 11.38
C LEU A 3 -18.48 -3.34 10.47
N ASP A 4 -19.67 -3.27 11.02
CA ASP A 4 -20.86 -2.86 10.25
C ASP A 4 -20.75 -1.41 9.78
N THR A 5 -20.24 -0.53 10.62
CA THR A 5 -19.98 0.87 10.24
C THR A 5 -18.95 0.94 9.11
N LEU A 6 -17.88 0.17 9.21
CA LEU A 6 -16.88 0.12 8.16
C LEU A 6 -17.45 -0.39 6.84
N LYS A 7 -18.28 -1.43 6.88
CA LYS A 7 -18.99 -1.93 5.69
C LYS A 7 -19.89 -0.87 5.07
N GLN A 8 -20.56 -0.08 5.87
CA GLN A 8 -21.39 1.04 5.40
C GLN A 8 -20.54 2.11 4.70
N TRP A 9 -19.39 2.45 5.26
CA TRP A 9 -18.47 3.40 4.64
C TRP A 9 -17.97 2.90 3.29
N MET A 10 -17.65 1.62 3.21
CA MET A 10 -17.21 1.01 1.95
C MET A 10 -18.33 1.00 0.91
N ALA A 11 -19.54 0.65 1.30
CA ALA A 11 -20.69 0.70 0.40
C ALA A 11 -20.96 2.13 -0.10
N SER A 12 -20.86 3.13 0.78
CA SER A 12 -21.02 4.53 0.42
C SER A 12 -19.95 5.02 -0.57
N ALA A 13 -18.76 4.42 -0.52
CA ALA A 13 -17.66 4.69 -1.46
C ALA A 13 -17.79 3.89 -2.77
N GLY A 14 -18.85 3.09 -2.92
CA GLY A 14 -19.05 2.27 -4.12
C GLY A 14 -18.15 1.05 -4.20
N LEU A 15 -17.67 0.55 -3.08
CA LEU A 15 -16.75 -0.57 -3.02
C LEU A 15 -17.49 -1.88 -2.72
N ASP A 16 -17.32 -2.86 -3.60
CA ASP A 16 -17.77 -4.22 -3.36
C ASP A 16 -16.69 -4.97 -2.59
N CYS A 17 -17.02 -5.48 -1.43
CA CYS A 17 -16.07 -6.19 -0.59
C CYS A 17 -16.55 -7.59 -0.23
N LYS A 18 -15.57 -8.47 0.05
CA LYS A 18 -15.78 -9.78 0.63
C LYS A 18 -15.15 -9.81 2.01
N GLU A 19 -15.87 -10.35 2.97
CA GLU A 19 -15.32 -10.57 4.31
C GLU A 19 -14.60 -11.94 4.34
N ASP A 20 -13.36 -11.96 4.82
CA ASP A 20 -12.64 -13.21 5.03
C ASP A 20 -12.91 -13.78 6.44
N SER A 21 -12.30 -14.93 6.74
CA SER A 21 -12.50 -15.62 8.03
C SER A 21 -11.98 -14.83 9.24
N ASP A 22 -11.09 -13.87 9.02
CA ASP A 22 -10.48 -13.06 10.07
C ASP A 22 -11.14 -11.68 10.24
N GLY A 23 -12.19 -11.42 9.47
CA GLY A 23 -12.91 -10.14 9.54
C GLY A 23 -12.33 -9.03 8.68
N PHE A 24 -11.36 -9.34 7.81
CA PHE A 24 -10.86 -8.38 6.84
C PHE A 24 -11.82 -8.27 5.66
N LEU A 25 -12.01 -7.05 5.18
CA LEU A 25 -12.83 -6.77 4.02
C LEU A 25 -11.93 -6.67 2.79
N LEU A 26 -12.10 -7.59 1.85
CA LEU A 26 -11.24 -7.69 0.66
C LEU A 26 -11.87 -6.97 -0.50
N VAL A 27 -11.11 -6.10 -1.14
CA VAL A 27 -11.53 -5.30 -2.31
C VAL A 27 -10.49 -5.45 -3.41
N VAL A 28 -10.94 -5.63 -4.65
CA VAL A 28 -10.06 -5.57 -5.82
C VAL A 28 -10.32 -4.24 -6.53
N ARG A 29 -9.28 -3.43 -6.67
CA ARG A 29 -9.36 -2.14 -7.35
C ARG A 29 -8.12 -1.94 -8.20
N ARG A 30 -8.30 -1.66 -9.51
CA ARG A 30 -7.17 -1.44 -10.45
C ARG A 30 -6.13 -2.56 -10.40
N ASN A 31 -6.58 -3.82 -10.34
CA ASN A 31 -5.72 -5.01 -10.22
C ASN A 31 -4.94 -5.12 -8.89
N LEU A 32 -5.27 -4.32 -7.92
CA LEU A 32 -4.71 -4.42 -6.58
C LEU A 32 -5.69 -5.14 -5.65
N GLU A 33 -5.17 -6.08 -4.87
CA GLU A 33 -5.93 -6.72 -3.79
C GLU A 33 -5.71 -5.92 -2.52
N ILE A 34 -6.77 -5.33 -1.99
CA ILE A 34 -6.70 -4.45 -0.85
C ILE A 34 -7.49 -5.07 0.29
N SER A 35 -6.86 -5.18 1.45
CA SER A 35 -7.53 -5.58 2.68
C SER A 35 -7.86 -4.35 3.49
N VAL A 36 -9.11 -4.23 3.93
CA VAL A 36 -9.57 -3.13 4.78
C VAL A 36 -10.01 -3.73 6.11
N ALA A 37 -9.57 -3.14 7.21
CA ALA A 37 -9.87 -3.67 8.53
C ALA A 37 -10.06 -2.56 9.56
N TYR A 38 -10.88 -2.85 10.57
CA TYR A 38 -10.85 -2.14 11.83
C TYR A 38 -10.00 -2.94 12.82
N LEU A 39 -8.88 -2.37 13.22
CA LEU A 39 -7.94 -2.97 14.16
C LEU A 39 -8.35 -2.55 15.57
N GLU A 40 -9.16 -3.38 16.20
CA GLU A 40 -9.84 -3.06 17.45
C GLU A 40 -8.88 -2.71 18.58
N GLU A 41 -7.81 -3.49 18.74
CA GLU A 41 -6.83 -3.28 19.80
C GLU A 41 -6.10 -1.94 19.69
N ALA A 42 -5.84 -1.50 18.46
CA ALA A 42 -5.15 -0.25 18.19
C ALA A 42 -6.11 0.93 17.99
N ASP A 43 -7.40 0.66 17.86
CA ASP A 43 -8.42 1.64 17.49
C ASP A 43 -8.06 2.39 16.20
N LEU A 44 -7.76 1.63 15.16
CA LEU A 44 -7.37 2.15 13.84
C LEU A 44 -8.15 1.48 12.73
N VAL A 45 -8.55 2.27 11.75
CA VAL A 45 -8.99 1.76 10.45
C VAL A 45 -7.75 1.65 9.56
N GLY A 46 -7.57 0.53 8.87
CA GLY A 46 -6.41 0.30 8.03
C GLY A 46 -6.75 -0.23 6.66
N CYS A 47 -5.94 0.15 5.67
CA CYS A 47 -5.93 -0.44 4.33
C CYS A 47 -4.54 -1.00 4.07
N PHE A 48 -4.47 -2.18 3.47
CA PHE A 48 -3.22 -2.89 3.21
C PHE A 48 -3.24 -3.42 1.78
N ALA A 49 -2.22 -3.11 0.99
CA ALA A 49 -2.10 -3.57 -0.39
C ALA A 49 -0.71 -4.17 -0.64
N PRO A 50 -0.59 -5.49 -0.91
CA PRO A 50 0.67 -6.07 -1.33
C PRO A 50 1.09 -5.47 -2.69
N LEU A 51 2.32 -5.03 -2.79
CA LEU A 51 2.82 -4.37 -4.00
C LEU A 51 3.87 -5.19 -4.75
N LEU A 52 4.77 -5.87 -4.03
CA LEU A 52 5.87 -6.59 -4.63
C LEU A 52 6.27 -7.78 -3.79
N GLU A 53 6.25 -8.98 -4.40
CA GLU A 53 6.80 -10.18 -3.80
C GLU A 53 8.31 -10.19 -4.03
N LEU A 54 9.09 -10.42 -2.97
CA LEU A 54 10.55 -10.47 -3.06
C LEU A 54 11.09 -11.89 -3.30
N ALA A 55 10.24 -12.90 -3.18
CA ALA A 55 10.62 -14.27 -3.47
C ALA A 55 11.08 -14.40 -4.93
N GLY A 56 12.19 -15.07 -5.15
CA GLY A 56 12.76 -15.24 -6.48
C GLY A 56 13.66 -14.11 -6.98
N LEU A 57 13.73 -13.01 -6.25
CA LEU A 57 14.66 -11.92 -6.56
C LEU A 57 16.05 -12.23 -5.99
N ASP A 58 17.09 -11.77 -6.67
CA ASP A 58 18.45 -11.86 -6.13
C ASP A 58 18.69 -10.81 -5.03
N ASP A 59 19.83 -10.91 -4.35
CA ASP A 59 20.14 -10.03 -3.22
C ASP A 59 20.22 -8.56 -3.62
N ALA A 60 20.75 -8.27 -4.80
CA ALA A 60 20.85 -6.89 -5.29
C ALA A 60 19.48 -6.29 -5.59
N GLN A 61 18.60 -7.06 -6.21
CA GLN A 61 17.21 -6.63 -6.47
C GLN A 61 16.42 -6.43 -5.18
N ARG A 62 16.58 -7.33 -4.21
CA ARG A 62 15.93 -7.22 -2.90
C ARG A 62 16.40 -5.96 -2.18
N LEU A 63 17.70 -5.72 -2.16
CA LEU A 63 18.28 -4.53 -1.53
C LEU A 63 17.75 -3.24 -2.17
N GLU A 64 17.73 -3.19 -3.49
CA GLU A 64 17.21 -2.02 -4.22
C GLU A 64 15.74 -1.76 -3.90
N ALA A 65 14.90 -2.78 -3.94
CA ALA A 65 13.47 -2.63 -3.65
C ALA A 65 13.23 -2.14 -2.22
N LEU A 66 13.90 -2.73 -1.25
CA LEU A 66 13.77 -2.35 0.16
C LEU A 66 14.32 -0.96 0.43
N SER A 67 15.47 -0.60 -0.17
CA SER A 67 16.07 0.72 -0.02
C SER A 67 15.19 1.81 -0.59
N GLN A 68 14.61 1.60 -1.76
CA GLN A 68 13.68 2.55 -2.39
C GLN A 68 12.40 2.70 -1.56
N SER A 69 11.90 1.61 -1.01
CA SER A 69 10.71 1.65 -0.16
C SER A 69 10.95 2.50 1.10
N LEU A 70 12.10 2.33 1.74
CA LEU A 70 12.47 3.13 2.91
C LEU A 70 12.63 4.61 2.54
N ALA A 71 13.25 4.89 1.40
CA ALA A 71 13.44 6.26 0.93
C ALA A 71 12.10 6.97 0.67
N LEU A 72 11.13 6.28 0.09
CA LEU A 72 9.80 6.83 -0.17
C LEU A 72 9.06 7.21 1.11
N ASN A 73 9.27 6.47 2.19
CA ASN A 73 8.67 6.79 3.48
C ASN A 73 9.20 8.12 4.06
N GLY A 74 10.42 8.49 3.71
CA GLY A 74 11.09 9.62 4.34
C GLY A 74 10.94 10.96 3.66
N VAL A 75 10.42 11.02 2.43
CA VAL A 75 10.48 12.24 1.62
C VAL A 75 9.12 12.86 1.27
N GLY A 76 8.06 12.42 1.92
CA GLY A 76 6.73 12.96 1.68
C GLY A 76 6.13 12.58 0.33
N ALA A 77 6.63 11.51 -0.29
CA ALA A 77 6.13 11.01 -1.57
C ALA A 77 4.78 10.32 -1.46
N LEU A 78 4.42 9.89 -0.27
CA LEU A 78 3.19 9.16 -0.01
C LEU A 78 2.12 10.08 0.57
N PRO A 79 0.83 9.77 0.34
CA PRO A 79 -0.26 10.50 0.99
C PRO A 79 -0.17 10.44 2.52
N PRO A 80 -0.86 11.35 3.22
CA PRO A 80 -0.89 11.31 4.70
C PRO A 80 -1.33 9.95 5.22
N CYS A 81 -0.74 9.53 6.32
CA CYS A 81 -1.03 8.27 7.02
C CYS A 81 -0.66 7.01 6.23
N CYS A 82 0.04 7.14 5.12
CA CYS A 82 0.53 6.01 4.34
C CYS A 82 2.00 5.72 4.65
N ALA A 83 2.36 4.45 4.61
CA ALA A 83 3.75 3.99 4.72
C ALA A 83 3.95 2.70 3.95
N LEU A 84 5.16 2.51 3.43
CA LEU A 84 5.59 1.23 2.90
C LEU A 84 6.17 0.39 4.03
N SER A 85 5.84 -0.88 4.03
CA SER A 85 6.27 -1.81 5.05
C SER A 85 6.63 -3.16 4.44
N TYR A 86 7.35 -3.96 5.22
CA TYR A 86 7.78 -5.28 4.78
C TYR A 86 7.17 -6.34 5.68
N ASP A 87 6.49 -7.31 5.07
CA ASP A 87 5.98 -8.50 5.75
C ASP A 87 7.00 -9.62 5.58
N GLU A 88 7.73 -9.90 6.65
CA GLU A 88 8.78 -10.92 6.65
C GLU A 88 8.22 -12.32 6.40
N ALA A 89 7.06 -12.65 6.98
CA ALA A 89 6.47 -13.97 6.84
C ALA A 89 6.05 -14.27 5.40
N ALA A 90 5.46 -13.28 4.71
CA ALA A 90 5.04 -13.41 3.32
C ALA A 90 6.14 -13.01 2.33
N ASP A 91 7.20 -12.37 2.79
CA ASP A 91 8.29 -11.82 1.95
C ASP A 91 7.78 -10.82 0.91
N VAL A 92 6.97 -9.88 1.36
CA VAL A 92 6.23 -8.92 0.50
C VAL A 92 6.40 -7.50 1.01
N ILE A 93 6.64 -6.56 0.09
CA ILE A 93 6.51 -5.12 0.35
C ILE A 93 5.05 -4.75 0.12
N TYR A 94 4.46 -4.08 1.09
CA TYR A 94 3.08 -3.62 0.99
C TYR A 94 2.95 -2.16 1.39
N LEU A 95 1.92 -1.49 0.86
CA LEU A 95 1.53 -0.15 1.29
C LEU A 95 0.46 -0.31 2.36
N LEU A 96 0.58 0.46 3.44
CA LEU A 96 -0.44 0.54 4.46
C LEU A 96 -0.90 1.99 4.62
N TRP A 97 -2.16 2.15 5.03
CA TRP A 97 -2.74 3.38 5.49
C TRP A 97 -3.49 3.08 6.79
N GLN A 98 -3.31 3.93 7.79
CA GLN A 98 -3.99 3.76 9.08
C GLN A 98 -4.41 5.11 9.63
N GLN A 99 -5.61 5.17 10.19
CA GLN A 99 -6.11 6.39 10.83
C GLN A 99 -7.14 6.05 11.92
N SER A 100 -7.19 6.89 12.97
CA SER A 100 -8.19 6.77 14.01
C SER A 100 -9.60 7.00 13.45
N PRO A 101 -10.58 6.14 13.76
CA PRO A 101 -11.95 6.33 13.28
C PRO A 101 -12.58 7.62 13.79
N GLU A 102 -12.12 8.17 14.91
CA GLU A 102 -12.62 9.44 15.42
C GLU A 102 -12.32 10.62 14.49
N GLN A 103 -11.30 10.50 13.66
CA GLN A 103 -10.88 11.52 12.70
C GLN A 103 -11.46 11.29 11.31
N LEU A 104 -12.32 10.29 11.16
CA LEU A 104 -12.87 9.89 9.87
C LEU A 104 -14.39 9.94 9.90
N ASP A 105 -14.96 10.24 8.74
CA ASP A 105 -16.34 9.96 8.41
C ASP A 105 -16.39 9.15 7.11
N SER A 106 -17.57 8.83 6.62
CA SER A 106 -17.74 8.06 5.39
C SER A 106 -17.07 8.72 4.18
N THR A 107 -17.21 10.04 4.04
CA THR A 107 -16.61 10.80 2.95
C THR A 107 -15.10 10.83 3.06
N GLY A 108 -14.59 11.09 4.26
CA GLY A 108 -13.13 11.10 4.52
C GLY A 108 -12.48 9.76 4.26
N PHE A 109 -13.14 8.68 4.65
CA PHE A 109 -12.68 7.33 4.34
C PHE A 109 -12.62 7.09 2.82
N GLY A 110 -13.67 7.43 2.08
CA GLY A 110 -13.71 7.27 0.63
C GLY A 110 -12.59 8.03 -0.08
N ASN A 111 -12.35 9.27 0.33
CA ASN A 111 -11.26 10.08 -0.23
C ASN A 111 -9.88 9.49 0.10
N ALA A 112 -9.67 9.06 1.33
CA ALA A 112 -8.42 8.42 1.74
C ALA A 112 -8.18 7.11 0.98
N PHE A 113 -9.23 6.33 0.78
CA PHE A 113 -9.15 5.08 0.01
C PHE A 113 -8.74 5.34 -1.45
N ASP A 114 -9.32 6.34 -2.10
CA ASP A 114 -8.96 6.69 -3.48
C ASP A 114 -7.49 7.16 -3.57
N ASP A 115 -7.04 7.98 -2.65
CA ASP A 115 -5.65 8.42 -2.58
C ASP A 115 -4.71 7.24 -2.35
N PHE A 116 -5.11 6.32 -1.48
CA PHE A 116 -4.37 5.09 -1.19
C PHE A 116 -4.21 4.22 -2.44
N VAL A 117 -5.28 4.00 -3.19
CA VAL A 117 -5.25 3.19 -4.43
C VAL A 117 -4.31 3.82 -5.46
N THR A 118 -4.41 5.13 -5.65
CA THR A 118 -3.55 5.85 -6.58
C THR A 118 -2.08 5.75 -6.18
N ALA A 119 -1.78 5.91 -4.89
CA ALA A 119 -0.42 5.77 -4.39
C ALA A 119 0.10 4.35 -4.54
N ALA A 120 -0.71 3.34 -4.21
CA ALA A 120 -0.34 1.93 -4.32
C ALA A 120 0.03 1.56 -5.76
N GLU A 121 -0.78 1.98 -6.72
CA GLU A 121 -0.53 1.72 -8.15
C GLU A 121 0.78 2.38 -8.61
N ARG A 122 0.99 3.63 -8.25
CA ARG A 122 2.20 4.38 -8.62
C ARG A 122 3.46 3.77 -8.02
N VAL A 123 3.43 3.41 -6.74
CA VAL A 123 4.58 2.79 -6.07
C VAL A 123 4.87 1.42 -6.66
N GLN A 124 3.84 0.61 -6.91
CA GLN A 124 4.02 -0.71 -7.52
C GLN A 124 4.70 -0.60 -8.88
N GLU A 125 4.25 0.32 -9.73
CA GLU A 125 4.88 0.54 -11.04
C GLU A 125 6.35 0.95 -10.89
N HIS A 126 6.64 1.84 -9.94
CA HIS A 126 8.02 2.27 -9.68
C HIS A 126 8.91 1.11 -9.27
N LEU A 127 8.48 0.30 -8.30
CA LEU A 127 9.26 -0.85 -7.80
C LEU A 127 9.48 -1.90 -8.89
N ARG A 128 8.45 -2.18 -9.69
CA ARG A 128 8.58 -3.11 -10.83
C ARG A 128 9.52 -2.57 -11.90
N GLY A 129 9.50 -1.27 -12.15
CA GLY A 129 10.40 -0.60 -13.08
C GLY A 129 11.86 -0.73 -12.69
N LEU A 130 12.17 -0.65 -11.40
CA LEU A 130 13.53 -0.85 -10.88
C LEU A 130 14.06 -2.25 -11.21
N LEU A 131 13.21 -3.26 -11.07
CA LEU A 131 13.60 -4.65 -11.36
C LEU A 131 13.85 -4.86 -12.84
N SER A 132 13.06 -4.28 -13.71
CA SER A 132 13.23 -4.35 -15.16
C SER A 132 14.54 -3.67 -15.60
N GLU A 133 14.87 -2.53 -15.03
CA GLU A 133 16.12 -1.82 -15.30
C GLU A 133 17.33 -2.61 -14.81
N SER A 134 17.23 -3.23 -13.64
CA SER A 134 18.28 -4.09 -13.09
C SER A 134 18.56 -5.30 -13.99
N ASP A 135 17.51 -5.92 -14.53
CA ASP A 135 17.64 -7.04 -15.47
C ASP A 135 18.26 -6.62 -16.81
N GLY A 136 18.01 -5.37 -17.21
CA GLY A 136 18.60 -4.78 -18.41
C GLY A 136 20.04 -4.34 -18.28
N ALA A 137 20.60 -4.55 -17.14
CA ALA A 137 22.02 -4.48 -16.83
C ALA A 137 22.65 -3.11 -16.82
N ALA A 138 22.09 -2.07 -16.88
CA ALA A 138 23.06 -1.07 -17.05
C ALA A 138 22.95 0.18 -16.28
N ASN A 139 21.87 0.58 -15.79
CA ASN A 139 21.85 1.94 -15.30
C ASN A 139 20.91 2.10 -14.13
N GLY A 140 21.45 2.34 -12.97
CA GLY A 140 20.71 2.81 -11.82
C GLY A 140 20.20 4.25 -11.91
N ASP A 141 20.31 4.88 -13.06
CA ASP A 141 19.96 6.28 -13.26
C ASP A 141 18.46 6.56 -13.09
N GLY A 142 17.60 5.61 -13.45
CA GLY A 142 16.15 5.77 -13.28
C GLY A 142 15.73 5.90 -11.83
N ALA A 143 16.36 5.15 -10.93
CA ALA A 143 16.09 5.22 -9.50
C ALA A 143 16.52 6.57 -8.91
N GLN A 144 17.67 7.08 -9.33
CA GLN A 144 18.16 8.38 -8.89
C GLN A 144 17.25 9.52 -9.35
N ASP A 145 16.78 9.47 -10.58
CA ASP A 145 15.86 10.47 -11.11
C ASP A 145 14.54 10.51 -10.31
N PHE A 146 14.03 9.35 -9.94
CA PHE A 146 12.82 9.29 -9.10
C PHE A 146 13.06 9.95 -7.74
N MET A 147 14.17 9.66 -7.09
CA MET A 147 14.53 10.24 -5.80
C MET A 147 14.67 11.76 -5.88
N MET A 148 15.19 12.29 -6.96
CA MET A 148 15.37 13.72 -7.15
C MET A 148 14.05 14.48 -7.41
N LYS A 149 13.03 13.79 -7.87
CA LYS A 149 11.71 14.38 -8.14
C LYS A 149 10.79 14.39 -6.92
N VAL A 150 11.19 13.72 -5.88
CA VAL A 150 10.43 13.63 -4.65
C VAL A 150 10.87 14.68 -3.67
#